data_c134a41fac35ff285974e57c1da4bf85
#
_entry.id   c134a41fac35ff285974e57c1da4bf85
#
_cell.length_a   1.000
_cell.length_b   1.000
_cell.length_c   1.000
_cell.angle_alpha   90.00
_cell.angle_beta   90.00
_cell.angle_gamma   90.00
#
_symmetry.space_group_name_H-M   'P 1'
#
loop_
_entity.id
_entity.type
_entity.pdbx_description
1 polymer ?
#
loop_
_entity_poly.entity_id
_entity_poly.type
_entity_poly.pdbx_seq_one_letter_code
_entity_poly.pdbx_strand_id
1 'polypeptide(L)'
;MTHLYLIRHGQAINVVQKTSGDPGLSPLGVKQAERLRDRLAASGEIDADIVISSTMLRAKQTAEIIAPAFSLPIIFDDEVQEQRPGEALNMSEEEFREKFGPVEFEQKPYFRLAPGAESWVEFALRAGTALQRITREHDGKTIVIICHGGIIDASFLFFLGLSSLQFPQVLFDTHNTSITHWYEEPTDWFEQLHIPMSWILERYNDAMHLRDLDSPVSIPWKHIAARPVTGIEPSMAPTEAGLLRDEE
;
A
#
# COMPACT_ATOMS: atom_id res chain seq x y z
N MET A 1 -16.89 1.42 18.48
CA MET A 1 -15.49 1.59 18.03
C MET A 1 -15.36 0.85 16.72
N THR A 2 -14.92 1.53 15.66
CA THR A 2 -14.70 0.92 14.34
C THR A 2 -13.26 0.44 14.23
N HIS A 3 -13.04 -0.82 13.86
CA HIS A 3 -11.72 -1.39 13.62
C HIS A 3 -11.56 -1.67 12.14
N LEU A 4 -10.43 -1.25 11.55
CA LEU A 4 -10.09 -1.48 10.15
C LEU A 4 -8.74 -2.20 10.05
N TYR A 5 -8.80 -3.45 9.62
CA TYR A 5 -7.62 -4.26 9.33
C TYR A 5 -7.38 -4.32 7.83
N LEU A 6 -6.26 -3.79 7.39
CA LEU A 6 -5.80 -3.88 6.01
C LEU A 6 -4.76 -4.99 5.90
N ILE A 7 -5.03 -5.97 5.04
CA ILE A 7 -4.15 -7.11 4.80
C ILE A 7 -3.67 -7.07 3.36
N ARG A 8 -2.36 -6.97 3.16
CA ARG A 8 -1.80 -7.05 1.81
C ARG A 8 -1.90 -8.49 1.29
N HIS A 9 -2.24 -8.65 0.01
CA HIS A 9 -2.25 -9.97 -0.66
C HIS A 9 -0.91 -10.70 -0.53
N GLY A 10 -0.91 -12.03 -0.65
CA GLY A 10 0.30 -12.86 -0.73
C GLY A 10 1.14 -12.55 -1.97
N GLN A 11 2.39 -13.03 -2.02
CA GLN A 11 3.25 -12.79 -3.17
C GLN A 11 2.60 -13.28 -4.48
N ALA A 12 2.56 -12.40 -5.48
CA ALA A 12 2.02 -12.72 -6.79
C ALA A 12 3.11 -13.24 -7.75
N ILE A 13 2.70 -14.01 -8.76
CA ILE A 13 3.63 -14.63 -9.74
C ILE A 13 4.39 -13.56 -10.54
N ASN A 14 3.78 -12.42 -10.85
CA ASN A 14 4.42 -11.34 -11.61
C ASN A 14 5.68 -10.78 -10.94
N VAL A 15 5.74 -10.80 -9.62
CA VAL A 15 6.97 -10.40 -8.89
C VAL A 15 8.11 -11.35 -9.23
N VAL A 16 7.81 -12.65 -9.39
CA VAL A 16 8.79 -13.66 -9.76
C VAL A 16 9.16 -13.57 -11.23
N GLN A 17 8.19 -13.33 -12.10
CA GLN A 17 8.34 -13.29 -13.56
C GLN A 17 8.70 -11.91 -14.12
N LYS A 18 8.70 -10.87 -13.28
CA LYS A 18 8.94 -9.47 -13.68
C LYS A 18 8.03 -8.99 -14.80
N THR A 19 6.76 -9.39 -14.77
CA THR A 19 5.71 -8.95 -15.68
C THR A 19 4.73 -8.02 -14.98
N SER A 20 4.06 -7.16 -15.71
CA SER A 20 2.90 -6.40 -15.20
C SER A 20 1.65 -7.29 -15.26
N GLY A 21 0.58 -6.90 -14.57
CA GLY A 21 -0.69 -7.58 -14.68
C GLY A 21 -1.32 -7.97 -13.35
N ASP A 22 -2.39 -8.76 -13.45
CA ASP A 22 -3.10 -9.34 -12.30
C ASP A 22 -2.97 -10.88 -12.29
N PRO A 23 -1.77 -11.42 -12.13
CA PRO A 23 -1.58 -12.85 -11.97
C PRO A 23 -2.02 -13.28 -10.58
N GLY A 24 -2.27 -14.58 -10.44
CA GLY A 24 -2.53 -15.19 -9.14
C GLY A 24 -1.31 -15.22 -8.22
N LEU A 25 -1.49 -15.85 -7.07
CA LEU A 25 -0.44 -16.05 -6.08
C LEU A 25 0.65 -16.98 -6.60
N SER A 26 1.89 -16.69 -6.24
CA SER A 26 3.00 -17.62 -6.36
C SER A 26 2.85 -18.77 -5.32
N PRO A 27 3.58 -19.88 -5.48
CA PRO A 27 3.61 -20.93 -4.45
C PRO A 27 4.03 -20.40 -3.07
N LEU A 28 4.90 -19.39 -3.01
CA LEU A 28 5.24 -18.70 -1.78
C LEU A 28 4.07 -17.87 -1.26
N GLY A 29 3.36 -17.15 -2.14
CA GLY A 29 2.18 -16.35 -1.77
C GLY A 29 1.06 -17.20 -1.16
N VAL A 30 0.85 -18.40 -1.67
CA VAL A 30 -0.09 -19.37 -1.08
C VAL A 30 0.35 -19.75 0.35
N LYS A 31 1.63 -20.10 0.54
CA LYS A 31 2.16 -20.41 1.88
C LYS A 31 2.06 -19.24 2.86
N GLN A 32 2.28 -18.01 2.37
CA GLN A 32 2.13 -16.81 3.19
C GLN A 32 0.68 -16.65 3.67
N ALA A 33 -0.30 -16.82 2.78
CA ALA A 33 -1.72 -16.73 3.10
C ALA A 33 -2.15 -17.87 4.07
N GLU A 34 -1.65 -19.10 3.86
CA GLU A 34 -1.91 -20.22 4.77
C GLU A 34 -1.36 -19.95 6.19
N ARG A 35 -0.14 -19.41 6.30
CA ARG A 35 0.44 -19.03 7.59
C ARG A 35 -0.37 -17.94 8.29
N LEU A 36 -0.86 -16.95 7.55
CA LEU A 36 -1.74 -15.94 8.11
C LEU A 36 -3.05 -16.56 8.59
N ARG A 37 -3.71 -17.40 7.76
CA ARG A 37 -4.93 -18.12 8.17
C ARG A 37 -4.74 -18.88 9.48
N ASP A 38 -3.67 -19.66 9.57
CA ASP A 38 -3.38 -20.49 10.73
C ASP A 38 -3.13 -19.65 11.99
N ARG A 39 -2.45 -18.51 11.85
CA ARG A 39 -2.28 -17.53 12.93
C ARG A 39 -3.61 -16.98 13.39
N LEU A 40 -4.45 -16.49 12.46
CA LEU A 40 -5.75 -15.89 12.77
C LEU A 40 -6.68 -16.90 13.45
N ALA A 41 -6.71 -18.14 12.94
CA ALA A 41 -7.52 -19.21 13.51
C ALA A 41 -7.05 -19.65 14.92
N ALA A 42 -5.74 -19.65 15.16
CA ALA A 42 -5.17 -20.06 16.44
C ALA A 42 -5.27 -18.98 17.52
N SER A 43 -5.08 -17.70 17.14
CA SER A 43 -5.06 -16.58 18.10
C SER A 43 -6.44 -16.00 18.37
N GLY A 44 -7.35 -16.02 17.40
CA GLY A 44 -8.61 -15.29 17.48
C GLY A 44 -8.44 -13.77 17.65
N GLU A 45 -7.26 -13.23 17.27
CA GLU A 45 -6.91 -11.82 17.49
C GLU A 45 -7.76 -10.82 16.70
N ILE A 46 -8.47 -11.27 15.67
CA ILE A 46 -9.39 -10.46 14.87
C ILE A 46 -10.76 -11.12 14.87
N ASP A 47 -11.69 -10.57 15.63
CA ASP A 47 -13.10 -10.96 15.61
C ASP A 47 -13.82 -10.11 14.57
N ALA A 48 -13.73 -10.54 13.30
CA ALA A 48 -14.24 -9.79 12.16
C ALA A 48 -15.77 -9.85 12.07
N ASP A 49 -16.40 -8.71 11.79
CA ASP A 49 -17.81 -8.65 11.39
C ASP A 49 -17.95 -8.67 9.86
N ILE A 50 -16.97 -8.13 9.14
CA ILE A 50 -17.03 -7.94 7.69
C ILE A 50 -15.67 -8.31 7.08
N VAL A 51 -15.72 -9.08 5.98
CA VAL A 51 -14.54 -9.40 5.17
C VAL A 51 -14.74 -8.88 3.75
N ILE A 52 -13.90 -7.93 3.34
CA ILE A 52 -13.90 -7.32 2.01
C ILE A 52 -12.62 -7.73 1.30
N SER A 53 -12.67 -7.95 0.00
CA SER A 53 -11.50 -8.22 -0.82
C SER A 53 -11.52 -7.41 -2.11
N SER A 54 -10.36 -6.92 -2.50
CA SER A 54 -10.12 -6.46 -3.86
C SER A 54 -10.48 -7.57 -4.87
N THR A 55 -11.01 -7.17 -6.01
CA THR A 55 -11.36 -8.09 -7.09
C THR A 55 -10.17 -8.58 -7.91
N MET A 56 -8.97 -8.04 -7.68
CA MET A 56 -7.76 -8.52 -8.34
C MET A 56 -7.41 -9.95 -7.88
N LEU A 57 -7.00 -10.80 -8.82
CA LEU A 57 -6.88 -12.25 -8.63
C LEU A 57 -6.02 -12.63 -7.41
N ARG A 58 -4.85 -12.00 -7.25
CA ARG A 58 -3.96 -12.23 -6.11
C ARG A 58 -4.60 -11.92 -4.76
N ALA A 59 -5.45 -10.88 -4.69
CA ALA A 59 -6.19 -10.53 -3.47
C ALA A 59 -7.35 -11.49 -3.22
N LYS A 60 -8.10 -11.86 -4.27
CA LYS A 60 -9.16 -12.89 -4.19
C LYS A 60 -8.63 -14.20 -3.63
N GLN A 61 -7.55 -14.74 -4.22
CA GLN A 61 -6.95 -15.98 -3.77
C GLN A 61 -6.45 -15.90 -2.33
N THR A 62 -5.87 -14.77 -1.93
CA THR A 62 -5.49 -14.55 -0.54
C THR A 62 -6.71 -14.58 0.37
N ALA A 63 -7.79 -13.87 0.00
CA ALA A 63 -9.03 -13.81 0.76
C ALA A 63 -9.69 -15.21 0.89
N GLU A 64 -9.74 -15.97 -0.19
CA GLU A 64 -10.28 -17.34 -0.19
C GLU A 64 -9.52 -18.27 0.75
N ILE A 65 -8.19 -18.11 0.85
CA ILE A 65 -7.36 -18.91 1.75
C ILE A 65 -7.58 -18.51 3.22
N ILE A 66 -7.71 -17.20 3.53
CA ILE A 66 -7.83 -16.75 4.92
C ILE A 66 -9.26 -16.68 5.44
N ALA A 67 -10.27 -16.57 4.58
CA ALA A 67 -11.69 -16.46 4.97
C ALA A 67 -12.18 -17.54 5.93
N PRO A 68 -11.73 -18.81 5.85
CA PRO A 68 -12.12 -19.83 6.83
C PRO A 68 -11.80 -19.46 8.28
N ALA A 69 -10.77 -18.63 8.54
CA ALA A 69 -10.44 -18.18 9.89
C ALA A 69 -11.51 -17.25 10.49
N PHE A 70 -12.30 -16.58 9.65
CA PHE A 70 -13.37 -15.66 10.07
C PHE A 70 -14.77 -16.26 10.02
N SER A 71 -14.94 -17.35 9.27
CA SER A 71 -16.26 -17.96 9.02
C SER A 71 -17.30 -16.98 8.44
N LEU A 72 -16.86 -16.03 7.63
CA LEU A 72 -17.67 -14.98 7.01
C LEU A 72 -17.62 -15.07 5.48
N PRO A 73 -18.66 -14.60 4.77
CA PRO A 73 -18.62 -14.43 3.33
C PRO A 73 -17.66 -13.29 2.95
N ILE A 74 -17.05 -13.40 1.76
CA ILE A 74 -16.20 -12.36 1.20
C ILE A 74 -17.05 -11.43 0.34
N ILE A 75 -16.98 -10.14 0.61
CA ILE A 75 -17.54 -9.07 -0.22
C ILE A 75 -16.44 -8.58 -1.15
N PHE A 76 -16.68 -8.59 -2.45
CA PHE A 76 -15.70 -8.09 -3.43
C PHE A 76 -15.97 -6.63 -3.77
N ASP A 77 -14.89 -5.82 -3.79
CA ASP A 77 -14.96 -4.39 -4.05
C ASP A 77 -13.84 -3.95 -5.00
N ASP A 78 -14.22 -3.40 -6.15
CA ASP A 78 -13.30 -2.89 -7.18
C ASP A 78 -12.56 -1.63 -6.74
N GLU A 79 -13.14 -0.89 -5.81
CA GLU A 79 -12.54 0.38 -5.38
C GLU A 79 -11.36 0.20 -4.42
N VAL A 80 -11.13 -1.02 -3.91
CA VAL A 80 -9.92 -1.36 -3.14
C VAL A 80 -8.88 -2.12 -3.97
N GLN A 81 -8.95 -2.03 -5.32
CA GLN A 81 -7.90 -2.50 -6.24
C GLN A 81 -6.63 -1.65 -6.10
N GLU A 82 -5.48 -2.23 -6.50
CA GLU A 82 -4.23 -1.49 -6.70
C GLU A 82 -4.39 -0.43 -7.81
N GLN A 83 -3.44 0.49 -7.91
CA GLN A 83 -3.43 1.48 -9.00
C GLN A 83 -3.62 0.79 -10.35
N ARG A 84 -4.62 1.25 -11.10
CA ARG A 84 -5.03 0.63 -12.36
C ARG A 84 -4.06 1.00 -13.49
N PRO A 85 -3.45 0.01 -14.16
CA PRO A 85 -2.42 0.27 -15.16
C PRO A 85 -2.97 0.64 -16.56
N GLY A 86 -4.29 0.61 -16.76
CA GLY A 86 -4.91 0.87 -18.07
C GLY A 86 -4.38 -0.06 -19.16
N GLU A 87 -4.06 0.49 -20.34
CA GLU A 87 -3.52 -0.28 -21.47
C GLU A 87 -2.13 -0.91 -21.21
N ALA A 88 -1.45 -0.53 -20.13
CA ALA A 88 -0.19 -1.16 -19.71
C ALA A 88 -0.41 -2.50 -19.01
N LEU A 89 -1.65 -2.93 -18.79
CA LEU A 89 -1.96 -4.20 -18.15
C LEU A 89 -1.38 -5.37 -18.95
N ASN A 90 -0.67 -6.26 -18.29
CA ASN A 90 0.00 -7.45 -18.85
C ASN A 90 1.16 -7.17 -19.81
N MET A 91 1.64 -5.95 -19.91
CA MET A 91 2.83 -5.64 -20.70
C MET A 91 4.11 -5.91 -19.92
N SER A 92 5.13 -6.42 -20.62
CA SER A 92 6.50 -6.39 -20.13
C SER A 92 7.05 -4.95 -20.14
N GLU A 93 8.15 -4.72 -19.44
CA GLU A 93 8.82 -3.41 -19.47
C GLU A 93 9.27 -3.02 -20.89
N GLU A 94 9.68 -4.00 -21.68
CA GLU A 94 10.13 -3.82 -23.07
C GLU A 94 8.96 -3.40 -23.97
N GLU A 95 7.83 -4.16 -23.94
CA GLU A 95 6.62 -3.83 -24.68
C GLU A 95 6.05 -2.45 -24.29
N PHE A 96 6.09 -2.12 -22.99
CA PHE A 96 5.66 -0.82 -22.51
C PHE A 96 6.53 0.30 -23.11
N ARG A 97 7.86 0.12 -23.09
CA ARG A 97 8.81 1.11 -23.61
C ARG A 97 8.70 1.28 -25.12
N GLU A 98 8.45 0.20 -25.86
CA GLU A 98 8.23 0.25 -27.30
C GLU A 98 6.94 1.00 -27.65
N LYS A 99 5.86 0.76 -26.89
CA LYS A 99 4.55 1.32 -27.20
C LYS A 99 4.38 2.77 -26.74
N PHE A 100 4.87 3.10 -25.53
CA PHE A 100 4.62 4.37 -24.86
C PHE A 100 5.89 5.23 -24.69
N GLY A 101 7.04 4.72 -25.09
CA GLY A 101 8.33 5.38 -24.93
C GLY A 101 8.95 5.17 -23.55
N PRO A 102 10.13 5.77 -23.32
CA PRO A 102 10.78 5.69 -22.01
C PRO A 102 9.88 6.35 -20.97
N VAL A 103 9.76 5.71 -19.82
CA VAL A 103 9.06 6.30 -18.68
C VAL A 103 9.92 7.44 -18.14
N GLU A 104 9.63 8.65 -18.59
CA GLU A 104 10.15 9.85 -17.95
C GLU A 104 9.30 10.09 -16.71
N PHE A 105 9.78 9.61 -15.56
CA PHE A 105 9.20 9.93 -14.26
C PHE A 105 9.55 11.38 -13.91
N GLU A 106 9.02 12.32 -14.67
CA GLU A 106 8.82 13.63 -14.10
C GLU A 106 7.88 13.43 -12.91
N GLN A 107 8.23 14.01 -11.77
CA GLN A 107 7.49 13.89 -10.51
C GLN A 107 6.12 14.59 -10.59
N LYS A 108 5.28 14.13 -11.52
CA LYS A 108 3.94 14.69 -11.75
C LYS A 108 2.91 13.69 -11.25
N PRO A 109 2.34 13.87 -10.05
CA PRO A 109 1.42 12.92 -9.45
C PRO A 109 0.11 12.76 -10.23
N TYR A 110 -0.19 13.66 -11.16
CA TYR A 110 -1.33 13.62 -12.07
C TYR A 110 -1.03 12.97 -13.43
N PHE A 111 0.21 12.51 -13.67
CA PHE A 111 0.58 11.87 -14.93
C PHE A 111 0.08 10.41 -14.97
N ARG A 112 -0.56 10.04 -16.07
CA ARG A 112 -0.98 8.67 -16.36
C ARG A 112 0.08 7.99 -17.22
N LEU A 113 0.53 6.81 -16.80
CA LEU A 113 1.59 6.08 -17.52
C LEU A 113 1.16 5.51 -18.85
N ALA A 114 -0.14 5.24 -19.04
CA ALA A 114 -0.72 4.72 -20.27
C ALA A 114 -2.17 5.21 -20.40
N PRO A 115 -2.78 5.13 -21.59
CA PRO A 115 -4.21 5.39 -21.75
C PRO A 115 -5.04 4.51 -20.80
N GLY A 116 -6.02 5.10 -20.14
CA GLY A 116 -6.86 4.42 -19.17
C GLY A 116 -6.17 4.04 -17.84
N ALA A 117 -4.87 4.32 -17.68
CA ALA A 117 -4.20 4.16 -16.39
C ALA A 117 -4.63 5.24 -15.39
N GLU A 118 -4.61 4.92 -14.11
CA GLU A 118 -4.77 5.94 -13.06
C GLU A 118 -3.46 6.70 -12.84
N SER A 119 -3.55 8.02 -12.71
CA SER A 119 -2.50 8.81 -12.08
C SER A 119 -2.45 8.53 -10.57
N TRP A 120 -1.38 8.94 -9.91
CA TRP A 120 -1.29 8.84 -8.44
C TRP A 120 -2.44 9.56 -7.73
N VAL A 121 -2.80 10.77 -8.19
CA VAL A 121 -3.89 11.56 -7.60
C VAL A 121 -5.24 10.85 -7.72
N GLU A 122 -5.53 10.28 -8.90
CA GLU A 122 -6.78 9.54 -9.12
C GLU A 122 -6.86 8.29 -8.27
N PHE A 123 -5.75 7.54 -8.20
CA PHE A 123 -5.64 6.38 -7.33
C PHE A 123 -5.85 6.73 -5.86
N ALA A 124 -5.13 7.73 -5.35
CA ALA A 124 -5.22 8.13 -3.95
C ALA A 124 -6.63 8.66 -3.59
N LEU A 125 -7.27 9.38 -4.52
CA LEU A 125 -8.65 9.85 -4.35
C LEU A 125 -9.63 8.66 -4.29
N ARG A 126 -9.54 7.71 -5.22
CA ARG A 126 -10.39 6.52 -5.23
C ARG A 126 -10.20 5.69 -3.96
N ALA A 127 -8.97 5.40 -3.60
CA ALA A 127 -8.64 4.61 -2.42
C ALA A 127 -9.15 5.28 -1.12
N GLY A 128 -8.90 6.58 -0.95
CA GLY A 128 -9.38 7.34 0.21
C GLY A 128 -10.92 7.39 0.28
N THR A 129 -11.59 7.59 -0.87
CA THR A 129 -13.05 7.57 -0.95
C THR A 129 -13.62 6.19 -0.61
N ALA A 130 -12.98 5.10 -1.09
CA ALA A 130 -13.38 3.75 -0.76
C ALA A 130 -13.24 3.46 0.74
N LEU A 131 -12.11 3.82 1.35
CA LEU A 131 -11.89 3.66 2.78
C LEU A 131 -12.92 4.44 3.61
N GLN A 132 -13.19 5.69 3.22
CA GLN A 132 -14.21 6.51 3.89
C GLN A 132 -15.61 5.91 3.77
N ARG A 133 -15.99 5.43 2.59
CA ARG A 133 -17.27 4.77 2.37
C ARG A 133 -17.40 3.51 3.24
N ILE A 134 -16.41 2.62 3.16
CA ILE A 134 -16.43 1.34 3.88
C ILE A 134 -16.52 1.57 5.39
N THR A 135 -15.71 2.47 5.95
CA THR A 135 -15.72 2.73 7.39
C THR A 135 -17.02 3.36 7.87
N ARG A 136 -17.69 4.19 7.05
CA ARG A 136 -19.01 4.76 7.37
C ARG A 136 -20.15 3.76 7.24
N GLU A 137 -20.15 2.94 6.19
CA GLU A 137 -21.17 1.91 5.97
C GLU A 137 -21.16 0.83 7.07
N HIS A 138 -19.99 0.61 7.66
CA HIS A 138 -19.76 -0.39 8.68
C HIS A 138 -19.30 0.21 10.02
N ASP A 139 -19.84 1.38 10.36
CA ASP A 139 -19.53 2.04 11.63
C ASP A 139 -19.76 1.12 12.84
N GLY A 140 -18.84 1.17 13.80
CA GLY A 140 -18.86 0.33 15.00
C GLY A 140 -18.50 -1.15 14.76
N LYS A 141 -18.01 -1.53 13.57
CA LYS A 141 -17.69 -2.91 13.17
C LYS A 141 -16.20 -3.15 13.08
N THR A 142 -15.83 -4.44 13.17
CA THR A 142 -14.49 -4.93 12.85
C THR A 142 -14.45 -5.33 11.37
N ILE A 143 -13.75 -4.55 10.57
CA ILE A 143 -13.67 -4.66 9.11
C ILE A 143 -12.29 -5.20 8.73
N VAL A 144 -12.26 -6.26 7.93
CA VAL A 144 -11.03 -6.81 7.35
C VAL A 144 -11.07 -6.57 5.84
N ILE A 145 -10.05 -5.91 5.29
CA ILE A 145 -9.91 -5.67 3.84
C ILE A 145 -8.65 -6.35 3.33
N ILE A 146 -8.81 -7.31 2.43
CA ILE A 146 -7.69 -7.91 1.71
C ILE A 146 -7.42 -7.07 0.47
N CYS A 147 -6.28 -6.40 0.44
CA CYS A 147 -5.97 -5.38 -0.53
C CYS A 147 -4.49 -5.39 -0.97
N HIS A 148 -3.94 -4.24 -1.29
CA HIS A 148 -2.65 -4.04 -1.93
C HIS A 148 -1.79 -3.04 -1.14
N GLY A 149 -0.48 -3.01 -1.47
CA GLY A 149 0.44 -2.06 -0.86
C GLY A 149 0.01 -0.62 -1.04
N GLY A 150 -0.39 -0.24 -2.26
CA GLY A 150 -0.85 1.12 -2.54
C GLY A 150 -2.11 1.53 -1.76
N ILE A 151 -3.05 0.60 -1.51
CA ILE A 151 -4.23 0.88 -0.66
C ILE A 151 -3.81 1.14 0.79
N ILE A 152 -2.83 0.38 1.30
CA ILE A 152 -2.28 0.61 2.63
C ILE A 152 -1.57 1.96 2.69
N ASP A 153 -0.77 2.32 1.67
CA ASP A 153 -0.13 3.63 1.55
C ASP A 153 -1.18 4.76 1.50
N ALA A 154 -2.26 4.58 0.72
CA ALA A 154 -3.35 5.54 0.65
C ALA A 154 -4.08 5.69 1.98
N SER A 155 -4.16 4.65 2.83
CA SER A 155 -4.74 4.76 4.16
C SER A 155 -3.97 5.74 5.05
N PHE A 156 -2.63 5.76 4.95
CA PHE A 156 -1.82 6.75 5.66
C PHE A 156 -2.11 8.18 5.17
N LEU A 157 -2.20 8.37 3.84
CA LEU A 157 -2.55 9.69 3.32
C LEU A 157 -3.92 10.14 3.83
N PHE A 158 -4.90 9.25 3.81
CA PHE A 158 -6.27 9.54 4.21
C PHE A 158 -6.39 9.83 5.71
N PHE A 159 -5.91 8.94 6.59
CA PHE A 159 -6.07 9.08 8.03
C PHE A 159 -5.16 10.15 8.65
N LEU A 160 -3.98 10.39 8.05
CA LEU A 160 -3.09 11.47 8.51
C LEU A 160 -3.43 12.84 7.88
N GLY A 161 -4.44 12.91 7.02
CA GLY A 161 -4.83 14.16 6.34
C GLY A 161 -3.75 14.73 5.42
N LEU A 162 -2.91 13.86 4.82
CA LEU A 162 -1.84 14.28 3.92
C LEU A 162 -2.36 14.57 2.52
N SER A 163 -1.69 15.49 1.83
CA SER A 163 -2.07 15.85 0.46
C SER A 163 -1.79 14.70 -0.52
N SER A 164 -2.79 14.31 -1.31
CA SER A 164 -2.63 13.39 -2.43
C SER A 164 -2.10 14.07 -3.70
N LEU A 165 -1.98 15.40 -3.71
CA LEU A 165 -1.52 16.16 -4.88
C LEU A 165 -0.01 16.09 -5.11
N GLN A 166 0.70 15.42 -4.24
CA GLN A 166 2.14 15.18 -4.32
C GLN A 166 2.43 13.70 -4.08
N PHE A 167 3.52 13.20 -4.64
CA PHE A 167 4.01 11.89 -4.22
C PHE A 167 4.48 11.96 -2.76
N PRO A 168 4.16 10.97 -1.94
CA PRO A 168 4.65 10.91 -0.57
C PRO A 168 6.18 10.82 -0.60
N GLN A 169 6.84 11.57 0.28
CA GLN A 169 8.30 11.52 0.43
C GLN A 169 8.76 10.32 1.26
N VAL A 170 7.81 9.60 1.84
CA VAL A 170 8.03 8.39 2.63
C VAL A 170 7.32 7.25 1.92
N LEU A 171 8.04 6.17 1.67
CA LEU A 171 7.48 4.92 1.17
C LEU A 171 7.34 3.95 2.33
N PHE A 172 6.20 3.28 2.40
CA PHE A 172 5.93 2.26 3.40
C PHE A 172 6.25 0.88 2.80
N ASP A 173 7.27 0.21 3.33
CA ASP A 173 7.61 -1.16 2.90
C ASP A 173 6.66 -2.15 3.58
N THR A 174 5.57 -2.46 2.90
CA THR A 174 4.53 -3.34 3.43
C THR A 174 4.74 -4.77 2.95
N HIS A 175 4.89 -5.71 3.86
CA HIS A 175 5.11 -7.13 3.56
C HIS A 175 3.85 -7.81 3.00
N ASN A 176 4.03 -8.84 2.15
CA ASN A 176 2.91 -9.67 1.74
C ASN A 176 2.25 -10.33 2.95
N THR A 177 0.92 -10.40 2.96
CA THR A 177 0.08 -10.88 4.06
C THR A 177 0.27 -10.18 5.41
N SER A 178 0.98 -9.05 5.46
CA SER A 178 1.08 -8.27 6.69
C SER A 178 -0.26 -7.63 7.06
N ILE A 179 -0.41 -7.38 8.35
CA ILE A 179 -1.58 -6.74 8.95
C ILE A 179 -1.23 -5.30 9.31
N THR A 180 -2.05 -4.36 8.85
CA THR A 180 -2.06 -2.96 9.29
C THR A 180 -3.41 -2.69 9.95
N HIS A 181 -3.44 -2.15 11.17
CA HIS A 181 -4.64 -1.97 11.96
C HIS A 181 -4.82 -0.51 12.34
N TRP A 182 -5.93 0.04 11.91
CA TRP A 182 -6.47 1.32 12.32
C TRP A 182 -7.72 1.10 13.17
N TYR A 183 -7.95 1.93 14.17
CA TYR A 183 -9.24 1.96 14.85
C TYR A 183 -9.66 3.39 15.16
N GLU A 184 -10.97 3.58 15.23
CA GLU A 184 -11.55 4.86 15.59
C GLU A 184 -11.90 4.85 17.08
N GLU A 185 -11.35 5.79 17.84
CA GLU A 185 -11.67 5.94 19.24
C GLU A 185 -12.82 6.93 19.42
N PRO A 186 -13.81 6.63 20.30
CA PRO A 186 -14.86 7.60 20.65
C PRO A 186 -14.25 8.89 21.18
N THR A 187 -14.74 10.00 20.67
CA THR A 187 -14.12 11.33 20.75
C THR A 187 -14.20 12.06 22.10
N ASP A 188 -14.84 11.50 23.13
CA ASP A 188 -15.11 12.22 24.40
C ASP A 188 -13.85 12.86 25.04
N TRP A 189 -12.70 12.23 24.86
CA TRP A 189 -11.45 12.78 25.36
C TRP A 189 -10.86 13.86 24.45
N PHE A 190 -10.97 13.65 23.14
CA PHE A 190 -10.46 14.60 22.14
C PHE A 190 -11.42 15.79 21.93
N GLU A 191 -12.73 15.60 22.14
CA GLU A 191 -13.71 16.71 22.11
C GLU A 191 -13.34 17.78 23.12
N GLN A 192 -12.89 17.42 24.33
CA GLN A 192 -12.45 18.37 25.34
C GLN A 192 -11.22 19.16 24.92
N LEU A 193 -10.38 18.59 24.04
CA LEU A 193 -9.17 19.24 23.51
C LEU A 193 -9.39 19.92 22.16
N HIS A 194 -10.60 19.86 21.58
CA HIS A 194 -10.92 20.37 20.25
C HIS A 194 -10.01 19.84 19.13
N ILE A 195 -9.49 18.62 19.30
CA ILE A 195 -8.64 17.96 18.32
C ILE A 195 -9.51 16.99 17.52
N PRO A 196 -9.67 17.20 16.19
CA PRO A 196 -10.48 16.34 15.34
C PRO A 196 -9.73 15.03 15.00
N MET A 197 -9.24 14.30 16.02
CA MET A 197 -8.57 13.01 15.82
C MET A 197 -9.52 11.91 16.25
N SER A 198 -9.86 11.05 15.31
CA SER A 198 -10.70 9.90 15.56
C SER A 198 -10.02 8.58 15.24
N TRP A 199 -8.95 8.57 14.44
CA TRP A 199 -8.28 7.35 14.01
C TRP A 199 -6.90 7.16 14.64
N ILE A 200 -6.65 5.94 15.10
CA ILE A 200 -5.38 5.52 15.73
C ILE A 200 -4.78 4.39 14.91
N LEU A 201 -3.50 4.51 14.58
CA LEU A 201 -2.71 3.41 14.02
C LEU A 201 -2.16 2.58 15.18
N GLU A 202 -2.72 1.41 15.41
CA GLU A 202 -2.25 0.49 16.46
C GLU A 202 -1.12 -0.40 15.97
N ARG A 203 -1.20 -0.85 14.72
CA ARG A 203 -0.25 -1.82 14.16
C ARG A 203 0.03 -1.50 12.70
N TYR A 204 1.30 -1.55 12.33
CA TYR A 204 1.73 -1.42 10.95
C TYR A 204 2.63 -2.57 10.56
N ASN A 205 2.36 -3.16 9.38
CA ASN A 205 3.22 -4.14 8.71
C ASN A 205 3.57 -5.37 9.58
N ASP A 206 2.63 -5.85 10.39
CA ASP A 206 2.83 -7.04 11.21
C ASP A 206 2.79 -8.31 10.34
N ALA A 207 3.96 -8.89 10.15
CA ALA A 207 4.19 -10.11 9.38
C ALA A 207 4.85 -11.22 10.23
N MET A 208 4.57 -11.25 11.54
CA MET A 208 5.20 -12.20 12.48
C MET A 208 4.98 -13.67 12.10
N HIS A 209 3.87 -14.00 11.42
CA HIS A 209 3.58 -15.34 10.91
C HIS A 209 4.53 -15.79 9.77
N LEU A 210 5.33 -14.87 9.22
CA LEU A 210 6.31 -15.15 8.16
C LEU A 210 7.75 -15.33 8.67
N ARG A 211 7.97 -15.23 9.99
CA ARG A 211 9.33 -15.18 10.58
C ARG A 211 10.24 -16.32 10.12
N ASP A 212 9.68 -17.52 9.94
CA ASP A 212 10.42 -18.73 9.58
C ASP A 212 10.34 -19.08 8.08
N LEU A 213 9.74 -18.19 7.29
CA LEU A 213 9.73 -18.32 5.84
C LEU A 213 10.90 -17.52 5.27
N ASP A 214 11.82 -18.19 4.57
CA ASP A 214 12.82 -17.53 3.72
C ASP A 214 12.09 -16.78 2.58
N SER A 215 11.61 -15.61 2.89
CA SER A 215 10.88 -14.77 1.96
C SER A 215 11.68 -13.50 1.68
N PRO A 216 12.06 -13.23 0.43
CA PRO A 216 12.47 -11.89 0.04
C PRO A 216 11.22 -10.99 0.08
N VAL A 217 11.10 -10.23 1.13
CA VAL A 217 9.85 -9.72 1.68
C VAL A 217 9.61 -8.27 1.30
N SER A 218 10.16 -7.71 0.30
CA SER A 218 9.90 -6.31 0.03
C SER A 218 9.20 -6.09 -1.30
N ILE A 219 8.34 -5.07 -1.36
CA ILE A 219 8.05 -4.41 -2.63
C ILE A 219 9.40 -4.02 -3.19
N PRO A 220 9.75 -4.35 -4.46
CA PRO A 220 11.07 -4.04 -5.00
C PRO A 220 11.23 -2.55 -5.32
N TRP A 221 10.92 -1.69 -4.34
CA TRP A 221 11.12 -0.24 -4.42
C TRP A 221 12.55 0.12 -4.81
N LYS A 222 13.53 -0.73 -4.46
CA LYS A 222 14.93 -0.58 -4.86
C LYS A 222 15.12 -0.61 -6.38
N HIS A 223 14.27 -1.32 -7.11
CA HIS A 223 14.30 -1.34 -8.58
C HIS A 223 13.56 -0.15 -9.19
N ILE A 224 12.61 0.43 -8.46
CA ILE A 224 11.88 1.62 -8.88
C ILE A 224 12.66 2.89 -8.48
N ALA A 225 13.28 2.89 -7.31
CA ALA A 225 14.05 4.02 -6.78
C ALA A 225 15.52 4.08 -7.23
N ALA A 226 16.06 3.02 -7.85
CA ALA A 226 17.43 3.00 -8.35
C ALA A 226 17.57 3.77 -9.69
N ARG A 227 17.05 5.00 -9.73
CA ARG A 227 17.47 5.96 -10.74
C ARG A 227 18.51 6.88 -10.15
N PRO A 228 19.65 7.06 -10.83
CA PRO A 228 20.56 8.12 -10.44
C PRO A 228 19.75 9.43 -10.54
N VAL A 229 19.73 10.20 -9.48
CA VAL A 229 19.37 11.63 -9.53
C VAL A 229 20.47 12.28 -10.34
N THR A 230 20.39 12.16 -11.67
CA THR A 230 21.25 12.89 -12.59
C THR A 230 20.71 14.31 -12.63
N GLY A 231 21.38 15.23 -11.95
CA GLY A 231 21.05 16.64 -12.03
C GLY A 231 21.20 17.46 -10.76
N ILE A 232 21.69 16.88 -9.66
CA ILE A 232 22.23 17.69 -8.57
C ILE A 232 23.75 17.65 -8.74
N GLU A 233 24.30 18.61 -9.50
CA GLU A 233 25.72 18.92 -9.34
C GLU A 233 25.95 19.24 -7.87
N PRO A 234 26.95 18.65 -7.22
CA PRO A 234 27.32 19.05 -5.87
C PRO A 234 27.60 20.53 -5.91
N SER A 235 26.79 21.32 -5.20
CA SER A 235 27.08 22.73 -4.94
C SER A 235 28.54 22.81 -4.53
N MET A 236 29.34 23.50 -5.35
CA MET A 236 30.75 23.73 -5.06
C MET A 236 30.87 24.24 -3.62
N ALA A 237 31.61 23.51 -2.80
CA ALA A 237 32.00 23.96 -1.49
C ALA A 237 32.61 25.37 -1.66
N PRO A 238 32.32 26.33 -0.76
CA PRO A 238 32.93 27.63 -0.84
C PRO A 238 34.43 27.44 -0.74
N THR A 239 35.13 27.83 -1.80
CA THR A 239 36.57 27.95 -1.81
C THR A 239 36.99 28.87 -0.66
N GLU A 240 37.84 28.36 0.21
CA GLU A 240 38.61 29.18 1.14
C GLU A 240 39.42 30.21 0.35
N ALA A 241 38.87 31.39 0.22
CA ALA A 241 39.62 32.55 -0.30
C ALA A 241 39.31 33.72 0.61
N GLY A 242 40.33 34.10 1.37
CA GLY A 242 40.42 35.43 1.96
C GLY A 242 40.46 35.53 3.48
N LEU A 243 41.38 34.84 4.12
CA LEU A 243 41.98 35.38 5.35
C LEU A 243 42.90 36.52 4.95
N LEU A 244 42.36 37.74 4.91
CA LEU A 244 43.18 38.92 4.92
C LEU A 244 43.85 39.05 6.30
N ARG A 245 45.16 38.98 6.31
CA ARG A 245 45.99 39.41 7.43
C ARG A 245 45.94 40.92 7.46
N ASP A 246 45.44 41.50 8.50
CA ASP A 246 45.76 42.85 8.88
C ASP A 246 46.98 42.78 9.82
N GLU A 247 48.14 43.12 9.28
CA GLU A 247 49.30 43.62 10.04
C GLU A 247 49.38 45.15 9.82
N GLU A 248 49.39 45.84 10.90
CA GLU A 248 49.82 47.16 11.34
C GLU A 248 48.72 48.03 11.92
#